data_10f7192f8ceba115552518c657e5e5ae
#
_entry.id   10f7192f8ceba115552518c657e5e5ae
#
_cell.length_a   1.000
_cell.length_b   1.000
_cell.length_c   1.000
_cell.angle_alpha   90.00
_cell.angle_beta   90.00
_cell.angle_gamma   90.00
#
_symmetry.space_group_name_H-M   'P 1'
#
loop_
_entity.id
_entity.type
_entity.pdbx_description
1 polymer ?
#
loop_
_entity_poly.entity_id
_entity_poly.type
_entity_poly.pdbx_seq_one_letter_code
_entity_poly.pdbx_strand_id
1 'polypeptide(L)'
;CSDRRNRKCSPNFKDIYVDTVPPQLSVSEDINGKVVTEGSIYLNGYTEAGAVLTLNGEPVELTQNYFNKKITLAGGENTITLIAEDAVGNESVYSATITYESAKTVKRIFEYIALGGLVLVLLILYIIVFAKGRKRRKQS
;
A
#
# COMPACT_ATOMS: atom_id res chain seq x y z
N CYS A 1 -20.01 34.11 45.05
CA CYS A 1 -21.24 33.72 45.72
C CYS A 1 -21.05 33.90 47.20
N SER A 2 -21.49 35.01 47.76
CA SER A 2 -21.40 35.33 49.19
C SER A 2 -22.83 35.47 49.71
N ASP A 3 -23.43 34.38 50.14
CA ASP A 3 -24.71 34.45 50.86
C ASP A 3 -24.58 33.71 52.19
N ARG A 4 -24.87 34.43 53.29
CA ARG A 4 -24.72 34.04 54.69
C ARG A 4 -25.74 32.99 55.18
N ARG A 5 -26.34 32.21 54.32
CA ARG A 5 -27.27 31.12 54.64
C ARG A 5 -26.89 29.84 53.92
N ASN A 6 -25.81 29.23 54.38
CA ASN A 6 -25.45 27.81 54.25
C ASN A 6 -26.20 27.03 53.14
N ARG A 7 -26.23 27.56 51.91
CA ARG A 7 -26.62 26.83 50.73
C ARG A 7 -25.34 26.35 50.07
N LYS A 8 -25.05 25.04 50.17
CA LYS A 8 -24.08 24.36 49.34
C LYS A 8 -24.29 24.73 47.88
N CYS A 9 -23.45 25.59 47.35
CA CYS A 9 -23.31 25.68 45.90
C CYS A 9 -22.72 24.30 45.47
N SER A 10 -23.57 23.44 44.96
CA SER A 10 -23.12 22.29 44.22
C SER A 10 -22.57 22.82 42.88
N PRO A 11 -21.28 22.73 42.61
CA PRO A 11 -20.81 22.94 41.24
C PRO A 11 -21.46 21.83 40.44
N ASN A 12 -22.41 22.20 39.56
CA ASN A 12 -22.86 21.31 38.53
C ASN A 12 -21.69 21.15 37.56
N PHE A 13 -20.71 20.32 37.95
CA PHE A 13 -19.72 19.80 37.04
C PHE A 13 -20.49 18.82 36.18
N LYS A 14 -20.97 19.31 35.04
CA LYS A 14 -21.34 18.47 33.94
C LYS A 14 -20.05 17.80 33.50
N ASP A 15 -19.84 16.55 33.92
CA ASP A 15 -18.72 15.75 33.43
C ASP A 15 -18.77 15.81 31.91
N ILE A 16 -17.87 16.59 31.33
CA ILE A 16 -17.68 16.60 29.88
C ILE A 16 -16.93 15.32 29.58
N TYR A 17 -17.66 14.29 29.19
CA TYR A 17 -17.07 13.08 28.61
C TYR A 17 -16.46 13.46 27.26
N VAL A 18 -15.15 13.60 27.22
CA VAL A 18 -14.40 13.69 25.96
C VAL A 18 -14.19 12.27 25.49
N ASP A 19 -14.82 11.89 24.39
CA ASP A 19 -14.52 10.63 23.72
C ASP A 19 -13.11 10.71 23.12
N THR A 20 -12.25 9.76 23.48
CA THR A 20 -10.86 9.67 23.02
C THR A 20 -10.59 8.32 22.34
N VAL A 21 -11.64 7.57 22.04
CA VAL A 21 -11.51 6.23 21.44
C VAL A 21 -11.59 6.36 19.93
N PRO A 22 -10.53 6.00 19.18
CA PRO A 22 -10.57 6.02 17.73
C PRO A 22 -11.60 5.03 17.18
N PRO A 23 -12.23 5.34 16.03
CA PRO A 23 -13.20 4.47 15.42
C PRO A 23 -12.56 3.15 14.97
N GLN A 24 -13.32 2.05 15.06
CA GLN A 24 -12.85 0.77 14.57
C GLN A 24 -12.69 0.80 13.04
N LEU A 25 -11.52 0.42 12.54
CA LEU A 25 -11.22 0.27 11.11
C LEU A 25 -10.67 -1.12 10.86
N SER A 26 -11.30 -1.88 9.98
CA SER A 26 -10.88 -3.24 9.60
C SER A 26 -10.83 -3.37 8.09
N VAL A 27 -9.69 -3.78 7.56
CA VAL A 27 -9.49 -4.11 6.14
C VAL A 27 -9.60 -5.64 6.00
N SER A 28 -10.38 -6.12 5.02
CA SER A 28 -10.65 -7.55 4.84
C SER A 28 -9.39 -8.34 4.46
N GLU A 29 -8.48 -7.71 3.73
CA GLU A 29 -7.22 -8.32 3.30
C GLU A 29 -6.09 -7.31 3.41
N ASP A 30 -5.03 -7.67 4.12
CA ASP A 30 -3.82 -6.84 4.18
C ASP A 30 -3.10 -6.88 2.84
N ILE A 31 -2.93 -5.70 2.24
CA ILE A 31 -2.27 -5.52 0.94
C ILE A 31 -0.82 -5.03 1.07
N ASN A 32 -0.33 -4.84 2.30
CA ASN A 32 1.00 -4.29 2.52
C ASN A 32 2.10 -5.22 2.02
N GLY A 33 3.02 -4.67 1.23
CA GLY A 33 4.13 -5.40 0.63
C GLY A 33 3.75 -6.32 -0.54
N LYS A 34 2.49 -6.33 -1.00
CA LYS A 34 2.09 -7.15 -2.15
C LYS A 34 2.63 -6.60 -3.46
N VAL A 35 2.96 -7.53 -4.36
CA VAL A 35 3.29 -7.25 -5.76
C VAL A 35 2.15 -7.77 -6.63
N VAL A 36 1.60 -6.90 -7.47
CA VAL A 36 0.48 -7.25 -8.36
C VAL A 36 0.82 -6.94 -9.81
N THR A 37 0.22 -7.68 -10.73
CA THR A 37 0.38 -7.50 -12.18
C THR A 37 -0.82 -6.81 -12.83
N GLU A 38 -1.84 -6.52 -12.03
CA GLU A 38 -3.04 -5.79 -12.46
C GLU A 38 -2.94 -4.32 -12.09
N GLY A 39 -3.32 -3.43 -12.99
CA GLY A 39 -3.26 -1.97 -12.79
C GLY A 39 -4.35 -1.41 -11.87
N SER A 40 -5.10 -2.27 -11.19
CA SER A 40 -6.09 -1.87 -10.19
C SER A 40 -6.38 -3.00 -9.20
N ILE A 41 -6.74 -2.63 -7.98
CA ILE A 41 -7.17 -3.53 -6.91
C ILE A 41 -8.47 -3.05 -6.30
N TYR A 42 -9.13 -3.92 -5.55
CA TYR A 42 -10.26 -3.55 -4.68
C TYR A 42 -9.81 -3.60 -3.24
N LEU A 43 -9.99 -2.49 -2.52
CA LEU A 43 -9.82 -2.44 -1.08
C LEU A 43 -11.20 -2.43 -0.43
N ASN A 44 -11.45 -3.39 0.44
CA ASN A 44 -12.73 -3.55 1.11
C ASN A 44 -12.55 -3.82 2.60
N GLY A 45 -13.58 -3.50 3.38
CA GLY A 45 -13.55 -3.66 4.82
C GLY A 45 -14.72 -3.01 5.50
N TYR A 46 -14.59 -2.82 6.80
CA TYR A 46 -15.61 -2.24 7.66
C TYR A 46 -15.01 -1.14 8.52
N THR A 47 -15.84 -0.14 8.82
CA THR A 47 -15.53 0.88 9.82
C THR A 47 -16.68 1.01 10.80
N GLU A 48 -16.46 1.75 11.88
CA GLU A 48 -17.50 2.02 12.88
C GLU A 48 -18.66 2.84 12.30
N ALA A 49 -19.85 2.66 12.85
CA ALA A 49 -21.03 3.40 12.47
C ALA A 49 -20.89 4.90 12.76
N GLY A 50 -21.12 5.74 11.74
CA GLY A 50 -21.01 7.19 11.88
C GLY A 50 -19.60 7.74 11.63
N ALA A 51 -18.60 6.90 11.42
CA ALA A 51 -17.26 7.35 11.01
C ALA A 51 -17.26 7.81 9.54
N VAL A 52 -16.45 8.82 9.26
CA VAL A 52 -16.14 9.29 7.91
C VAL A 52 -14.87 8.58 7.43
N LEU A 53 -14.92 8.00 6.24
CA LEU A 53 -13.78 7.27 5.68
C LEU A 53 -13.18 8.04 4.51
N THR A 54 -11.86 8.19 4.50
CA THR A 54 -11.11 8.77 3.38
C THR A 54 -10.01 7.84 2.91
N LEU A 55 -9.77 7.80 1.60
CA LEU A 55 -8.70 7.06 0.95
C LEU A 55 -7.79 8.05 0.21
N ASN A 56 -6.54 8.16 0.61
CA ASN A 56 -5.58 9.13 0.08
C ASN A 56 -6.14 10.57 0.06
N GLY A 57 -6.97 10.92 1.06
CA GLY A 57 -7.63 12.23 1.17
C GLY A 57 -8.95 12.36 0.40
N GLU A 58 -9.37 11.35 -0.36
CA GLU A 58 -10.66 11.34 -1.05
C GLU A 58 -11.72 10.60 -0.23
N PRO A 59 -12.96 11.12 -0.13
CA PRO A 59 -14.02 10.44 0.62
C PRO A 59 -14.40 9.11 -0.01
N VAL A 60 -14.71 8.13 0.86
CA VAL A 60 -15.17 6.80 0.49
C VAL A 60 -16.59 6.62 0.99
N GLU A 61 -17.50 6.25 0.09
CA GLU A 61 -18.88 5.94 0.45
C GLU A 61 -18.99 4.62 1.23
N LEU A 62 -19.79 4.63 2.29
CA LEU A 62 -20.08 3.50 3.15
C LEU A 62 -21.49 2.98 2.90
N THR A 63 -21.65 1.67 2.80
CA THR A 63 -22.94 0.98 2.80
C THR A 63 -23.02 0.09 4.03
N GLN A 64 -23.81 0.48 5.02
CA GLN A 64 -23.92 -0.27 6.30
C GLN A 64 -22.52 -0.50 6.93
N ASN A 65 -21.71 0.56 7.02
CA ASN A 65 -20.35 0.55 7.56
C ASN A 65 -19.33 -0.28 6.75
N TYR A 66 -19.74 -0.85 5.63
CA TYR A 66 -18.89 -1.57 4.68
C TYR A 66 -18.43 -0.65 3.57
N PHE A 67 -17.16 -0.74 3.20
CA PHE A 67 -16.60 -0.07 2.03
C PHE A 67 -16.03 -1.08 1.03
N ASN A 68 -16.13 -0.73 -0.25
CA ASN A 68 -15.48 -1.45 -1.34
C ASN A 68 -15.06 -0.44 -2.40
N LYS A 69 -13.78 -0.09 -2.39
CA LYS A 69 -13.23 0.94 -3.28
C LYS A 69 -12.24 0.33 -4.26
N LYS A 70 -12.47 0.59 -5.55
CA LYS A 70 -11.48 0.29 -6.58
C LYS A 70 -10.37 1.34 -6.56
N ILE A 71 -9.12 0.89 -6.52
CA ILE A 71 -7.93 1.73 -6.54
C ILE A 71 -7.16 1.45 -7.84
N THR A 72 -6.88 2.49 -8.59
CA THR A 72 -6.01 2.41 -9.76
C THR A 72 -4.58 2.61 -9.33
N LEU A 73 -3.68 1.73 -9.78
CA LEU A 73 -2.28 1.72 -9.41
C LEU A 73 -1.42 2.34 -10.52
N ALA A 74 -0.48 3.18 -10.14
CA ALA A 74 0.61 3.61 -11.01
C ALA A 74 1.68 2.51 -11.10
N GLY A 75 2.44 2.47 -12.20
CA GLY A 75 3.55 1.52 -12.33
C GLY A 75 4.61 1.75 -11.25
N GLY A 76 5.03 0.68 -10.57
CA GLY A 76 5.93 0.72 -9.44
C GLY A 76 5.22 0.75 -8.09
N GLU A 77 5.83 1.37 -7.11
CA GLU A 77 5.34 1.44 -5.73
C GLU A 77 4.19 2.46 -5.57
N ASN A 78 3.13 2.06 -4.87
CA ASN A 78 1.97 2.89 -4.55
C ASN A 78 1.74 2.85 -3.04
N THR A 79 1.60 4.01 -2.42
CA THR A 79 1.20 4.13 -1.02
C THR A 79 -0.30 4.38 -0.94
N ILE A 80 -0.98 3.59 -0.13
CA ILE A 80 -2.42 3.64 0.11
C ILE A 80 -2.63 3.97 1.58
N THR A 81 -3.29 5.09 1.86
CA THR A 81 -3.62 5.53 3.22
C THR A 81 -5.13 5.64 3.36
N LEU A 82 -5.69 4.89 4.29
CA LEU A 82 -7.11 4.88 4.63
C LEU A 82 -7.25 5.45 6.05
N ILE A 83 -8.09 6.46 6.23
CA ILE A 83 -8.33 7.11 7.51
C ILE A 83 -9.82 7.07 7.81
N ALA A 84 -10.16 6.55 8.98
CA ALA A 84 -11.50 6.63 9.53
C ALA A 84 -11.51 7.65 10.66
N GLU A 85 -12.40 8.63 10.61
CA GLU A 85 -12.56 9.71 11.58
C GLU A 85 -13.97 9.65 12.20
N ASP A 86 -14.08 9.74 13.52
CA ASP A 86 -15.35 9.80 14.23
C ASP A 86 -15.92 11.24 14.31
N ALA A 87 -17.09 11.39 14.93
CA ALA A 87 -17.77 12.68 15.06
C ALA A 87 -17.06 13.69 15.97
N VAL A 88 -16.09 13.27 16.78
CA VAL A 88 -15.32 14.11 17.71
C VAL A 88 -13.87 14.31 17.26
N GLY A 89 -13.48 13.73 16.11
CA GLY A 89 -12.17 13.93 15.49
C GLY A 89 -11.10 12.91 15.90
N ASN A 90 -11.47 11.75 16.49
CA ASN A 90 -10.50 10.68 16.68
C ASN A 90 -10.31 9.92 15.37
N GLU A 91 -9.07 9.53 15.06
CA GLU A 91 -8.70 8.91 13.81
C GLU A 91 -8.15 7.49 13.99
N SER A 92 -8.53 6.59 13.10
CA SER A 92 -7.86 5.31 12.85
C SER A 92 -7.26 5.29 11.47
N VAL A 93 -5.97 4.93 11.36
CA VAL A 93 -5.22 4.97 10.11
C VAL A 93 -4.75 3.57 9.73
N TYR A 94 -5.05 3.16 8.49
CA TYR A 94 -4.43 2.02 7.84
C TYR A 94 -3.55 2.53 6.68
N SER A 95 -2.28 2.15 6.67
CA SER A 95 -1.34 2.49 5.60
C SER A 95 -0.68 1.24 5.06
N ALA A 96 -0.64 1.11 3.75
CA ALA A 96 -0.04 -0.02 3.05
C ALA A 96 0.70 0.44 1.80
N THR A 97 1.77 -0.29 1.47
CA THR A 97 2.52 -0.10 0.23
C THR A 97 2.31 -1.31 -0.67
N ILE A 98 1.94 -1.08 -1.93
CA ILE A 98 1.73 -2.12 -2.93
C ILE A 98 2.50 -1.80 -4.20
N THR A 99 3.16 -2.79 -4.79
CA THR A 99 3.93 -2.62 -6.03
C THR A 99 3.14 -3.16 -7.22
N TYR A 100 2.92 -2.33 -8.23
CA TYR A 100 2.35 -2.75 -9.51
C TYR A 100 3.45 -2.98 -10.54
N GLU A 101 3.62 -4.23 -10.96
CA GLU A 101 4.53 -4.63 -12.03
C GLU A 101 3.74 -5.03 -13.28
N SER A 102 3.76 -4.18 -14.29
CA SER A 102 3.10 -4.49 -15.57
C SER A 102 3.72 -5.75 -16.21
N ALA A 103 2.88 -6.68 -16.65
CA ALA A 103 3.30 -7.90 -17.34
C ALA A 103 4.20 -7.61 -18.59
N LYS A 104 4.07 -6.43 -19.19
CA LYS A 104 4.94 -5.98 -20.29
C LYS A 104 6.36 -5.70 -19.82
N THR A 105 6.53 -5.17 -18.60
CA THR A 105 7.85 -4.88 -18.03
C THR A 105 8.59 -6.17 -17.71
N VAL A 106 7.91 -7.12 -17.09
CA VAL A 106 8.47 -8.44 -16.76
C VAL A 106 8.91 -9.17 -18.04
N LYS A 107 8.08 -9.20 -19.08
CA LYS A 107 8.43 -9.82 -20.37
C LYS A 107 9.67 -9.21 -21.01
N ARG A 108 9.80 -7.88 -20.99
CA ARG A 108 10.98 -7.18 -21.51
C ARG A 108 12.26 -7.56 -20.79
N ILE A 109 12.22 -7.66 -19.47
CA ILE A 109 13.39 -8.06 -18.65
C ILE A 109 13.84 -9.46 -19.05
N PHE A 110 12.91 -10.41 -19.21
CA PHE A 110 13.23 -11.77 -19.69
C PHE A 110 13.84 -11.78 -21.08
N GLU A 111 13.35 -10.95 -22.02
CA GLU A 111 13.91 -10.83 -23.36
C GLU A 111 15.36 -10.32 -23.34
N TYR A 112 15.67 -9.33 -22.48
CA TYR A 112 17.05 -8.81 -22.34
C TYR A 112 17.99 -9.81 -21.70
N ILE A 113 17.54 -10.59 -20.72
CA ILE A 113 18.32 -11.64 -20.08
C ILE A 113 18.63 -12.76 -21.07
N ALA A 114 17.64 -13.18 -21.88
CA ALA A 114 17.82 -14.20 -22.92
C ALA A 114 18.80 -13.76 -24.02
N LEU A 115 18.70 -12.52 -24.50
CA LEU A 115 19.61 -11.92 -25.46
C LEU A 115 21.02 -11.79 -24.91
N GLY A 116 21.18 -11.29 -23.67
CA GLY A 116 22.47 -11.16 -23.01
C GLY A 116 23.15 -12.53 -22.81
N GLY A 117 22.40 -13.56 -22.39
CA GLY A 117 22.88 -14.92 -22.28
C GLY A 117 23.36 -15.51 -23.62
N LEU A 118 22.61 -15.29 -24.70
CA LEU A 118 22.99 -15.72 -26.04
C LEU A 118 24.29 -15.08 -26.52
N VAL A 119 24.45 -13.77 -26.32
CA VAL A 119 25.68 -13.04 -26.67
C VAL A 119 26.88 -13.59 -25.91
N LEU A 120 26.71 -13.89 -24.62
CA LEU A 120 27.78 -14.43 -23.77
C LEU A 120 28.21 -15.82 -24.24
N VAL A 121 27.27 -16.70 -24.60
CA VAL A 121 27.56 -18.01 -25.18
C VAL A 121 28.33 -17.92 -26.49
N LEU A 122 27.90 -17.02 -27.39
CA LEU A 122 28.58 -16.80 -28.67
C LEU A 122 30.02 -16.26 -28.48
N LEU A 123 30.24 -15.40 -27.50
CA LEU A 123 31.56 -14.89 -27.15
C LEU A 123 32.49 -15.98 -26.63
N ILE A 124 31.95 -16.86 -25.78
CA ILE A 124 32.71 -18.04 -25.28
C ILE A 124 33.09 -18.97 -26.44
N LEU A 125 32.14 -19.28 -27.33
CA LEU A 125 32.40 -20.13 -28.50
C LEU A 125 33.44 -19.48 -29.43
N TYR A 126 33.37 -18.20 -29.67
CA TYR A 126 34.37 -17.44 -30.44
C TYR A 126 35.76 -17.58 -29.84
N ILE A 127 35.90 -17.38 -28.52
CA ILE A 127 37.18 -17.50 -27.80
C ILE A 127 37.73 -18.93 -27.94
N ILE A 128 36.88 -19.97 -27.79
CA ILE A 128 37.30 -21.37 -27.91
C ILE A 128 37.83 -21.66 -29.33
N VAL A 129 37.09 -21.24 -30.36
CA VAL A 129 37.47 -21.44 -31.75
C VAL A 129 38.76 -20.70 -32.07
N PHE A 130 38.89 -19.47 -31.63
CA PHE A 130 40.11 -18.67 -31.83
C PHE A 130 41.32 -19.24 -31.10
N ALA A 131 41.15 -19.74 -29.89
CA ALA A 131 42.24 -20.38 -29.12
C ALA A 131 42.67 -21.72 -29.79
N LYS A 132 41.74 -22.50 -30.34
CA LYS A 132 42.07 -23.71 -31.11
C LYS A 132 42.78 -23.41 -32.42
N GLY A 133 42.39 -22.32 -33.11
CA GLY A 133 43.07 -21.86 -34.33
C GLY A 133 44.51 -21.44 -34.12
N ARG A 134 44.80 -20.82 -32.98
CA ARG A 134 46.20 -20.43 -32.61
C ARG A 134 47.09 -21.65 -32.32
N LYS A 135 46.56 -22.71 -31.70
CA LYS A 135 47.34 -23.96 -31.43
C LYS A 135 47.73 -24.69 -32.72
N ARG A 136 46.88 -24.67 -33.74
CA ARG A 136 47.20 -25.33 -35.03
C ARG A 136 48.30 -24.63 -35.81
N ARG A 137 48.49 -23.31 -35.69
CA ARG A 137 49.54 -22.54 -36.37
C ARG A 137 50.94 -22.67 -35.74
N LYS A 138 51.05 -23.25 -34.52
CA LYS A 138 52.36 -23.46 -33.84
C LYS A 138 52.93 -24.87 -34.07
N GLN A 139 52.23 -25.75 -34.79
CA GLN A 139 52.65 -27.14 -35.07
C GLN A 139 52.98 -27.38 -36.56
N SER A 140 53.08 -26.29 -37.36
CA SER A 140 53.45 -26.39 -38.77
C SER A 140 54.81 -25.75 -39.04
#